data_c4572eeef3ab3b62e364cb0fdb029008
#
_entry.id   c4572eeef3ab3b62e364cb0fdb029008
#
_cell.length_a   1.000
_cell.length_b   1.000
_cell.length_c   1.000
_cell.angle_alpha   90.00
_cell.angle_beta   90.00
_cell.angle_gamma   90.00
#
_symmetry.space_group_name_H-M   'P 1'
#
loop_
_entity.id
_entity.type
_entity.pdbx_description
1 polymer ?
#
loop_
_entity_poly.entity_id
_entity_poly.type
_entity_poly.pdbx_seq_one_letter_code
_entity_poly.pdbx_strand_id
1 'polypeptide(L)'
;MSYVKNLLSRRMIRCYLLLFFIAFSLISISYGQDIEYFKFGMEKNNSNLPHGLKAGDKAPDFTGYDQKGKQVELKKLLEQGPVILFFYRGKWCPICSRYLNNYQDSLKVLTDQGFNVIAITPESIENVEQTVKLHNLTITVIYDCQEKIMKDYDVMFSVTRAYQDKILSKFSIDIANNNGRDAARLPVPATYIINREGIIVAVQFDPDFNNRASVKWMLKNLGLAL
;
A
#
# COMPACT_ATOMS: atom_id res chain seq x y z
N MET A 1 -52.90 -28.87 -21.41
CA MET A 1 -51.60 -28.60 -22.05
C MET A 1 -51.18 -27.13 -21.99
N SER A 2 -52.08 -26.19 -21.80
CA SER A 2 -51.78 -24.72 -21.74
C SER A 2 -51.13 -24.26 -20.42
N TYR A 3 -51.49 -24.89 -19.29
CA TYR A 3 -51.02 -24.46 -17.95
C TYR A 3 -49.52 -24.71 -17.68
N VAL A 4 -48.99 -25.82 -18.21
CA VAL A 4 -47.58 -26.20 -18.03
C VAL A 4 -46.63 -25.28 -18.83
N LYS A 5 -47.06 -24.84 -20.04
CA LYS A 5 -46.26 -23.88 -20.84
C LYS A 5 -46.13 -22.51 -20.15
N ASN A 6 -47.14 -22.05 -19.42
CA ASN A 6 -47.06 -20.78 -18.69
C ASN A 6 -46.17 -20.85 -17.44
N LEU A 7 -46.09 -22.00 -16.76
CA LEU A 7 -45.24 -22.18 -15.59
C LEU A 7 -43.76 -22.24 -15.97
N LEU A 8 -43.41 -22.90 -17.07
CA LEU A 8 -42.06 -22.98 -17.61
C LEU A 8 -41.54 -21.61 -18.09
N SER A 9 -42.40 -20.84 -18.78
CA SER A 9 -42.10 -19.46 -19.20
C SER A 9 -41.82 -18.53 -18.02
N ARG A 10 -42.60 -18.59 -16.94
CA ARG A 10 -42.41 -17.75 -15.75
C ARG A 10 -41.13 -18.13 -14.96
N ARG A 11 -40.77 -19.42 -14.94
CA ARG A 11 -39.50 -19.86 -14.31
C ARG A 11 -38.31 -19.40 -15.13
N MET A 12 -38.35 -19.52 -16.44
CA MET A 12 -37.26 -19.03 -17.32
C MET A 12 -37.08 -17.51 -17.19
N ILE A 13 -38.18 -16.74 -17.22
CA ILE A 13 -38.10 -15.29 -17.04
C ILE A 13 -37.48 -14.92 -15.69
N ARG A 14 -37.83 -15.62 -14.61
CA ARG A 14 -37.23 -15.39 -13.29
C ARG A 14 -35.74 -15.72 -13.28
N CYS A 15 -35.28 -16.78 -13.95
CA CYS A 15 -33.87 -17.10 -14.08
C CYS A 15 -33.11 -16.03 -14.89
N TYR A 16 -33.67 -15.54 -15.99
CA TYR A 16 -33.06 -14.46 -16.76
C TYR A 16 -32.97 -13.15 -15.98
N LEU A 17 -34.01 -12.81 -15.21
CA LEU A 17 -33.96 -11.62 -14.35
C LEU A 17 -32.93 -11.75 -13.24
N LEU A 18 -32.80 -12.93 -12.62
CA LEU A 18 -31.75 -13.18 -11.60
C LEU A 18 -30.34 -13.08 -12.18
N LEU A 19 -30.09 -13.68 -13.36
CA LEU A 19 -28.82 -13.59 -14.05
C LEU A 19 -28.50 -12.14 -14.47
N PHE A 20 -29.50 -11.38 -14.91
CA PHE A 20 -29.33 -9.97 -15.25
C PHE A 20 -28.99 -9.11 -14.02
N PHE A 21 -29.63 -9.35 -12.87
CA PHE A 21 -29.31 -8.67 -11.61
C PHE A 21 -27.90 -9.00 -11.10
N ILE A 22 -27.48 -10.27 -11.22
CA ILE A 22 -26.12 -10.68 -10.83
C ILE A 22 -25.09 -10.04 -11.76
N ALA A 23 -25.29 -10.06 -13.07
CA ALA A 23 -24.40 -9.41 -14.02
C ALA A 23 -24.32 -7.89 -13.80
N PHE A 24 -25.45 -7.24 -13.53
CA PHE A 24 -25.50 -5.79 -13.27
C PHE A 24 -24.78 -5.43 -11.96
N SER A 25 -24.92 -6.25 -10.90
CA SER A 25 -24.21 -6.02 -9.64
C SER A 25 -22.69 -6.18 -9.78
N LEU A 26 -22.22 -7.16 -10.56
CA LEU A 26 -20.79 -7.36 -10.83
C LEU A 26 -20.19 -6.18 -11.62
N ILE A 27 -20.90 -5.68 -12.62
CA ILE A 27 -20.49 -4.50 -13.41
C ILE A 27 -20.42 -3.26 -12.51
N SER A 28 -21.37 -3.08 -11.59
CA SER A 28 -21.40 -1.93 -10.69
C SER A 28 -20.25 -1.95 -9.68
N ILE A 29 -19.85 -3.14 -9.20
CA ILE A 29 -18.71 -3.30 -8.28
C ILE A 29 -17.39 -2.95 -8.99
N SER A 30 -17.18 -3.45 -10.21
CA SER A 30 -15.98 -3.14 -10.98
C SER A 30 -15.86 -1.63 -11.29
N TYR A 31 -16.96 -1.01 -11.71
CA TYR A 31 -17.00 0.42 -12.02
C TYR A 31 -16.76 1.31 -10.79
N GLY A 32 -17.20 0.87 -9.61
CA GLY A 32 -16.98 1.57 -8.34
C GLY A 32 -15.50 1.59 -7.93
N GLN A 33 -14.79 0.47 -8.08
CA GLN A 33 -13.36 0.38 -7.77
C GLN A 33 -12.52 1.27 -8.69
N ASP A 34 -12.78 1.28 -10.00
CA ASP A 34 -12.04 2.09 -10.98
C ASP A 34 -12.14 3.60 -10.69
N ILE A 35 -13.31 4.07 -10.25
CA ILE A 35 -13.50 5.49 -9.87
C ILE A 35 -12.70 5.85 -8.63
N GLU A 36 -12.58 4.94 -7.69
CA GLU A 36 -11.86 5.17 -6.43
C GLU A 36 -10.35 5.27 -6.67
N TYR A 37 -9.77 4.37 -7.42
CA TYR A 37 -8.35 4.38 -7.79
C TYR A 37 -7.94 5.69 -8.49
N PHE A 38 -8.78 6.21 -9.38
CA PHE A 38 -8.52 7.46 -10.09
C PHE A 38 -8.40 8.67 -9.15
N LYS A 39 -9.17 8.73 -8.06
CA LYS A 39 -9.08 9.81 -7.06
C LYS A 39 -7.71 9.91 -6.42
N PHE A 40 -6.99 8.80 -6.35
CA PHE A 40 -5.68 8.68 -5.71
C PHE A 40 -4.51 8.76 -6.69
N GLY A 41 -4.78 9.08 -7.94
CA GLY A 41 -3.77 9.34 -8.97
C GLY A 41 -3.42 8.14 -9.83
N MET A 42 -4.18 7.05 -9.76
CA MET A 42 -4.02 5.87 -10.62
C MET A 42 -4.87 5.99 -11.88
N GLU A 43 -4.42 5.37 -12.97
CA GLU A 43 -5.16 5.41 -14.23
C GLU A 43 -6.46 4.59 -14.15
N LYS A 44 -7.52 5.19 -14.71
CA LYS A 44 -8.78 4.49 -14.94
C LYS A 44 -8.56 3.51 -16.12
N ASN A 45 -8.98 2.28 -15.99
CA ASN A 45 -8.81 1.21 -16.99
C ASN A 45 -7.37 0.68 -17.17
N ASN A 46 -6.51 0.81 -16.18
CA ASN A 46 -5.20 0.18 -16.22
C ASN A 46 -5.31 -1.28 -15.74
N SER A 47 -5.06 -2.23 -16.64
CA SER A 47 -5.00 -3.66 -16.31
C SER A 47 -3.86 -4.00 -15.33
N ASN A 48 -2.97 -3.05 -15.07
CA ASN A 48 -1.79 -3.20 -14.22
C ASN A 48 -1.91 -2.37 -12.92
N LEU A 49 -3.12 -2.21 -12.38
CA LEU A 49 -3.28 -1.64 -11.04
C LEU A 49 -2.61 -2.56 -10.01
N PRO A 50 -1.90 -1.99 -9.04
CA PRO A 50 -1.29 -2.80 -7.99
C PRO A 50 -2.37 -3.42 -7.10
N HIS A 51 -2.16 -4.66 -6.73
CA HIS A 51 -3.07 -5.43 -5.87
C HIS A 51 -2.48 -5.73 -4.49
N GLY A 52 -1.17 -5.51 -4.34
CA GLY A 52 -0.42 -5.89 -3.15
C GLY A 52 -0.33 -7.40 -2.97
N LEU A 53 0.55 -7.82 -2.10
CA LEU A 53 0.68 -9.22 -1.68
C LEU A 53 -0.37 -9.56 -0.61
N LYS A 54 -0.59 -10.85 -0.38
CA LYS A 54 -1.62 -11.35 0.53
C LYS A 54 -1.00 -12.04 1.75
N ALA A 55 -1.78 -12.18 2.81
CA ALA A 55 -1.41 -13.04 3.91
C ALA A 55 -1.28 -14.50 3.41
N GLY A 56 -0.18 -15.15 3.79
CA GLY A 56 0.22 -16.47 3.30
C GLY A 56 1.28 -16.42 2.20
N ASP A 57 1.46 -15.30 1.51
CA ASP A 57 2.50 -15.16 0.50
C ASP A 57 3.89 -15.09 1.16
N LYS A 58 4.91 -15.55 0.43
CA LYS A 58 6.29 -15.32 0.79
C LYS A 58 6.67 -13.89 0.45
N ALA A 59 7.19 -13.15 1.42
CA ALA A 59 7.67 -11.80 1.19
C ALA A 59 8.87 -11.81 0.21
N PRO A 60 8.86 -11.02 -0.86
CA PRO A 60 10.00 -10.85 -1.75
C PRO A 60 11.21 -10.35 -0.95
N ASP A 61 12.35 -11.01 -1.14
CA ASP A 61 13.60 -10.56 -0.54
C ASP A 61 14.08 -9.28 -1.20
N PHE A 62 14.71 -8.42 -0.42
CA PHE A 62 15.27 -7.18 -0.94
C PHE A 62 16.57 -6.79 -0.26
N THR A 63 17.34 -6.01 -0.99
CA THR A 63 18.46 -5.23 -0.51
C THR A 63 18.19 -3.77 -0.85
N GLY A 64 18.18 -2.91 0.15
CA GLY A 64 18.01 -1.47 0.03
C GLY A 64 19.03 -0.71 0.83
N TYR A 65 18.96 0.60 0.84
CA TYR A 65 19.82 1.46 1.64
C TYR A 65 18.97 2.35 2.55
N ASP A 66 19.41 2.48 3.80
CA ASP A 66 18.73 3.34 4.76
C ASP A 66 19.12 4.83 4.59
N GLN A 67 18.50 5.69 5.41
CA GLN A 67 18.76 7.13 5.46
C GLN A 67 20.22 7.52 5.76
N LYS A 68 21.07 6.58 6.15
CA LYS A 68 22.49 6.79 6.41
C LYS A 68 23.37 6.15 5.35
N GLY A 69 22.77 5.64 4.26
CA GLY A 69 23.47 4.91 3.21
C GLY A 69 23.91 3.50 3.61
N LYS A 70 23.45 2.98 4.77
CA LYS A 70 23.76 1.62 5.20
C LYS A 70 22.88 0.63 4.47
N GLN A 71 23.48 -0.45 3.99
CA GLN A 71 22.75 -1.55 3.34
C GLN A 71 21.85 -2.28 4.34
N VAL A 72 20.62 -2.52 3.94
CA VAL A 72 19.58 -3.24 4.69
C VAL A 72 19.07 -4.39 3.83
N GLU A 73 19.07 -5.59 4.37
CA GLU A 73 18.62 -6.81 3.72
C GLU A 73 17.47 -7.42 4.52
N LEU A 74 16.35 -7.74 3.86
CA LEU A 74 15.21 -8.35 4.54
C LEU A 74 15.60 -9.64 5.27
N LYS A 75 16.37 -10.50 4.61
CA LYS A 75 16.84 -11.75 5.20
C LYS A 75 17.57 -11.55 6.53
N LYS A 76 18.48 -10.57 6.60
CA LYS A 76 19.23 -10.26 7.84
C LYS A 76 18.32 -9.70 8.94
N LEU A 77 17.29 -8.93 8.57
CA LEU A 77 16.29 -8.44 9.52
C LEU A 77 15.50 -9.60 10.12
N LEU A 78 15.06 -10.55 9.29
CA LEU A 78 14.29 -11.72 9.72
C LEU A 78 15.08 -12.65 10.65
N GLU A 79 16.41 -12.73 10.52
CA GLU A 79 17.29 -13.43 11.47
C GLU A 79 17.24 -12.80 12.88
N GLN A 80 17.05 -11.48 12.97
CA GLN A 80 16.98 -10.74 14.23
C GLN A 80 15.57 -10.78 14.83
N GLY A 81 14.52 -10.73 14.00
CA GLY A 81 13.12 -10.73 14.45
C GLY A 81 12.14 -10.61 13.30
N PRO A 82 10.84 -10.73 13.57
CA PRO A 82 9.83 -10.46 12.56
C PRO A 82 9.88 -8.99 12.10
N VAL A 83 9.37 -8.72 10.90
CA VAL A 83 9.46 -7.41 10.27
C VAL A 83 8.07 -6.83 10.08
N ILE A 84 7.89 -5.57 10.45
CA ILE A 84 6.77 -4.73 10.03
C ILE A 84 7.31 -3.78 8.98
N LEU A 85 6.83 -3.94 7.75
CA LEU A 85 7.23 -3.16 6.60
C LEU A 85 6.05 -2.34 6.09
N PHE A 86 6.23 -1.03 5.91
CA PHE A 86 5.18 -0.20 5.35
C PHE A 86 5.69 0.76 4.29
N PHE A 87 4.83 1.01 3.29
CA PHE A 87 5.09 1.93 2.19
C PHE A 87 4.42 3.29 2.42
N TYR A 88 5.14 4.38 2.13
CA TYR A 88 4.58 5.72 2.15
C TYR A 88 5.03 6.54 0.94
N ARG A 89 4.27 7.59 0.60
CA ARG A 89 4.44 8.32 -0.66
C ARG A 89 5.54 9.38 -0.64
N GLY A 90 5.80 9.95 0.54
CA GLY A 90 6.81 11.00 0.70
C GLY A 90 6.43 12.05 1.74
N LYS A 91 7.42 12.87 2.15
CA LYS A 91 7.28 13.94 3.14
C LYS A 91 6.30 15.03 2.72
N TRP A 92 6.16 15.27 1.42
CA TRP A 92 5.25 16.25 0.85
C TRP A 92 3.77 15.92 1.07
N CYS A 93 3.47 14.69 1.45
CA CYS A 93 2.12 14.22 1.70
C CYS A 93 1.72 14.44 3.17
N PRO A 94 0.80 15.38 3.48
CA PRO A 94 0.44 15.69 4.87
C PRO A 94 -0.09 14.50 5.66
N ILE A 95 -0.79 13.60 4.98
CA ILE A 95 -1.30 12.36 5.60
C ILE A 95 -0.14 11.43 5.97
N CYS A 96 0.87 11.32 5.09
CA CYS A 96 2.07 10.52 5.38
C CYS A 96 2.83 11.07 6.58
N SER A 97 3.03 12.41 6.62
CA SER A 97 3.70 13.08 7.73
C SER A 97 2.99 12.85 9.06
N ARG A 98 1.64 13.01 9.09
CA ARG A 98 0.83 12.73 10.28
C ARG A 98 0.97 11.27 10.73
N TYR A 99 0.97 10.35 9.78
CA TYR A 99 1.10 8.92 10.04
C TYR A 99 2.47 8.59 10.63
N LEU A 100 3.56 9.12 10.07
CA LEU A 100 4.91 8.94 10.58
C LEU A 100 5.07 9.47 12.01
N ASN A 101 4.53 10.66 12.31
CA ASN A 101 4.55 11.22 13.67
C ASN A 101 3.81 10.34 14.67
N ASN A 102 2.56 9.94 14.35
CA ASN A 102 1.76 9.08 15.22
C ASN A 102 2.43 7.71 15.45
N TYR A 103 3.14 7.21 14.43
CA TYR A 103 3.88 5.97 14.54
C TYR A 103 5.10 6.11 15.45
N GLN A 104 5.87 7.18 15.28
CA GLN A 104 7.08 7.39 16.06
C GLN A 104 6.79 7.31 17.57
N ASP A 105 5.69 7.92 18.02
CA ASP A 105 5.28 7.90 19.42
C ASP A 105 4.89 6.50 19.94
N SER A 106 4.42 5.64 19.04
CA SER A 106 3.89 4.31 19.37
C SER A 106 4.79 3.15 18.96
N LEU A 107 5.80 3.40 18.11
CA LEU A 107 6.65 2.35 17.54
C LEU A 107 7.51 1.65 18.58
N LYS A 108 7.85 2.34 19.67
CA LYS A 108 8.63 1.76 20.76
C LYS A 108 8.00 0.48 21.31
N VAL A 109 6.67 0.42 21.37
CA VAL A 109 5.96 -0.78 21.82
C VAL A 109 6.27 -1.98 20.91
N LEU A 110 6.39 -1.78 19.60
CA LEU A 110 6.69 -2.85 18.64
C LEU A 110 8.17 -3.24 18.68
N THR A 111 9.07 -2.25 18.73
CA THR A 111 10.51 -2.52 18.78
C THR A 111 10.93 -3.17 20.09
N ASP A 112 10.31 -2.81 21.22
CA ASP A 112 10.57 -3.44 22.53
C ASP A 112 10.10 -4.92 22.54
N GLN A 113 9.16 -5.29 21.65
CA GLN A 113 8.74 -6.68 21.43
C GLN A 113 9.63 -7.43 20.42
N GLY A 114 10.73 -6.82 19.96
CA GLY A 114 11.69 -7.42 19.05
C GLY A 114 11.31 -7.37 17.58
N PHE A 115 10.34 -6.51 17.19
CA PHE A 115 10.00 -6.30 15.78
C PHE A 115 10.94 -5.30 15.12
N ASN A 116 11.41 -5.63 13.92
CA ASN A 116 12.09 -4.70 13.04
C ASN A 116 11.04 -3.88 12.28
N VAL A 117 11.00 -2.57 12.48
CA VAL A 117 10.05 -1.69 11.81
C VAL A 117 10.75 -0.92 10.71
N ILE A 118 10.28 -1.08 9.47
CA ILE A 118 10.90 -0.55 8.25
C ILE A 118 9.87 0.27 7.47
N ALA A 119 10.24 1.49 7.13
CA ALA A 119 9.49 2.31 6.18
C ALA A 119 10.18 2.28 4.81
N ILE A 120 9.41 2.23 3.73
CA ILE A 120 9.91 2.28 2.34
C ILE A 120 9.24 3.41 1.59
N THR A 121 10.03 4.16 0.82
CA THR A 121 9.55 5.31 0.05
C THR A 121 10.32 5.42 -1.28
N PRO A 122 9.69 5.95 -2.35
CA PRO A 122 10.38 6.26 -3.60
C PRO A 122 11.20 7.55 -3.55
N GLU A 123 11.14 8.33 -2.47
CA GLU A 123 11.83 9.63 -2.36
C GLU A 123 13.34 9.50 -2.57
N SER A 124 13.97 10.57 -3.03
CA SER A 124 15.43 10.66 -3.07
C SER A 124 16.02 10.57 -1.65
N ILE A 125 17.30 10.19 -1.55
CA ILE A 125 17.98 10.06 -0.25
C ILE A 125 17.93 11.37 0.54
N GLU A 126 18.10 12.52 -0.11
CA GLU A 126 18.09 13.84 0.53
C GLU A 126 16.70 14.13 1.15
N ASN A 127 15.61 13.72 0.46
CA ASN A 127 14.26 13.88 0.97
C ASN A 127 13.98 12.91 2.13
N VAL A 128 14.51 11.70 2.08
CA VAL A 128 14.41 10.72 3.19
C VAL A 128 15.14 11.24 4.43
N GLU A 129 16.37 11.77 4.29
CA GLU A 129 17.11 12.39 5.40
C GLU A 129 16.30 13.51 6.05
N GLN A 130 15.69 14.39 5.23
CA GLN A 130 14.83 15.46 5.73
C GLN A 130 13.59 14.92 6.44
N THR A 131 12.96 13.86 5.92
CA THR A 131 11.82 13.20 6.56
C THR A 131 12.19 12.65 7.94
N VAL A 132 13.29 11.93 8.03
CA VAL A 132 13.79 11.36 9.28
C VAL A 132 14.07 12.45 10.31
N LYS A 133 14.72 13.53 9.90
CA LYS A 133 15.02 14.68 10.77
C LYS A 133 13.75 15.42 11.22
N LEU A 134 12.82 15.67 10.28
CA LEU A 134 11.59 16.42 10.54
C LEU A 134 10.69 15.72 11.56
N HIS A 135 10.61 14.40 11.50
CA HIS A 135 9.73 13.57 12.33
C HIS A 135 10.47 12.86 13.47
N ASN A 136 11.77 13.15 13.68
CA ASN A 136 12.62 12.48 14.68
C ASN A 136 12.50 10.95 14.62
N LEU A 137 12.46 10.38 13.40
CA LEU A 137 12.24 8.95 13.23
C LEU A 137 13.42 8.13 13.75
N THR A 138 13.11 7.12 14.57
CA THR A 138 14.08 6.15 15.09
C THR A 138 14.09 4.84 14.31
N ILE A 139 13.11 4.67 13.41
CA ILE A 139 13.02 3.49 12.54
C ILE A 139 13.93 3.61 11.33
N THR A 140 14.20 2.46 10.70
CA THR A 140 14.90 2.41 9.42
C THR A 140 13.96 2.87 8.30
N VAL A 141 14.40 3.86 7.52
CA VAL A 141 13.70 4.32 6.32
C VAL A 141 14.55 4.00 5.10
N ILE A 142 14.03 3.15 4.22
CA ILE A 142 14.69 2.75 2.98
C ILE A 142 14.20 3.64 1.84
N TYR A 143 15.14 4.22 1.09
CA TYR A 143 14.83 4.84 -0.19
C TYR A 143 14.93 3.78 -1.30
N ASP A 144 13.81 3.51 -1.95
CA ASP A 144 13.72 2.52 -3.04
C ASP A 144 14.18 3.14 -4.36
N CYS A 145 15.50 3.40 -4.44
CA CYS A 145 16.10 4.14 -5.55
C CYS A 145 15.99 3.45 -6.91
N GLN A 146 15.65 2.18 -6.96
CA GLN A 146 15.42 1.43 -8.20
C GLN A 146 13.94 1.10 -8.41
N GLU A 147 13.07 1.52 -7.50
CA GLU A 147 11.64 1.20 -7.48
C GLU A 147 11.36 -0.32 -7.46
N LYS A 148 12.40 -1.11 -7.16
CA LYS A 148 12.34 -2.56 -7.20
C LYS A 148 11.50 -3.13 -6.07
N ILE A 149 11.64 -2.59 -4.86
CA ILE A 149 10.90 -3.11 -3.69
C ILE A 149 9.42 -2.82 -3.87
N MET A 150 9.04 -1.61 -4.28
CA MET A 150 7.66 -1.26 -4.57
C MET A 150 7.04 -2.13 -5.67
N LYS A 151 7.84 -2.48 -6.69
CA LYS A 151 7.41 -3.34 -7.80
C LYS A 151 7.21 -4.78 -7.34
N ASP A 152 8.18 -5.34 -6.61
CA ASP A 152 8.16 -6.74 -6.15
C ASP A 152 7.02 -6.98 -5.13
N TYR A 153 6.66 -5.97 -4.34
CA TYR A 153 5.52 -6.02 -3.41
C TYR A 153 4.18 -5.67 -4.05
N ASP A 154 4.16 -5.45 -5.36
CA ASP A 154 2.99 -5.08 -6.15
C ASP A 154 2.21 -3.88 -5.56
N VAL A 155 2.96 -2.85 -5.15
CA VAL A 155 2.37 -1.62 -4.60
C VAL A 155 2.58 -0.40 -5.51
N MET A 156 3.44 -0.51 -6.54
CA MET A 156 3.85 0.61 -7.39
C MET A 156 2.81 0.94 -8.47
N PHE A 157 2.53 2.21 -8.64
CA PHE A 157 1.72 2.71 -9.77
C PHE A 157 2.31 3.97 -10.40
N SER A 158 2.04 4.17 -11.69
CA SER A 158 2.32 5.41 -12.39
C SER A 158 1.26 6.45 -12.06
N VAL A 159 1.70 7.67 -11.73
CA VAL A 159 0.79 8.76 -11.33
C VAL A 159 0.24 9.46 -12.55
N THR A 160 -1.08 9.62 -12.63
CA THR A 160 -1.74 10.34 -13.74
C THR A 160 -1.29 11.79 -13.81
N ARG A 161 -1.22 12.35 -15.03
CA ARG A 161 -0.85 13.75 -15.23
C ARG A 161 -1.75 14.71 -14.43
N ALA A 162 -3.05 14.48 -14.44
CA ALA A 162 -4.00 15.30 -13.70
C ALA A 162 -3.71 15.32 -12.18
N TYR A 163 -3.28 14.19 -11.62
CA TYR A 163 -2.91 14.14 -10.21
C TYR A 163 -1.55 14.82 -9.93
N GLN A 164 -0.58 14.68 -10.84
CA GLN A 164 0.70 15.40 -10.75
C GLN A 164 0.47 16.91 -10.75
N ASP A 165 -0.33 17.44 -11.68
CA ASP A 165 -0.66 18.87 -11.77
C ASP A 165 -1.40 19.35 -10.51
N LYS A 166 -2.29 18.55 -9.93
CA LYS A 166 -2.94 18.84 -8.65
C LYS A 166 -1.94 18.93 -7.50
N ILE A 167 -0.97 18.03 -7.42
CA ILE A 167 0.05 18.05 -6.37
C ILE A 167 1.01 19.24 -6.56
N LEU A 168 1.41 19.49 -7.80
CA LEU A 168 2.25 20.63 -8.14
C LEU A 168 1.57 21.95 -7.75
N SER A 169 0.31 22.14 -8.12
CA SER A 169 -0.43 23.38 -7.81
C SER A 169 -0.68 23.57 -6.31
N LYS A 170 -0.95 22.48 -5.58
CA LYS A 170 -1.32 22.54 -4.16
C LYS A 170 -0.13 22.60 -3.21
N PHE A 171 0.96 21.91 -3.54
CA PHE A 171 2.10 21.72 -2.65
C PHE A 171 3.42 22.21 -3.25
N SER A 172 3.43 22.71 -4.50
CA SER A 172 4.63 23.09 -5.26
C SER A 172 5.62 21.91 -5.40
N ILE A 173 5.11 20.70 -5.51
CA ILE A 173 5.90 19.46 -5.61
C ILE A 173 5.72 18.83 -6.98
N ASP A 174 6.81 18.66 -7.69
CA ASP A 174 6.95 17.73 -8.79
C ASP A 174 7.31 16.35 -8.21
N ILE A 175 6.41 15.37 -8.36
CA ILE A 175 6.57 14.04 -7.76
C ILE A 175 7.79 13.31 -8.34
N ALA A 176 8.01 13.39 -9.66
CA ALA A 176 9.14 12.74 -10.30
C ALA A 176 10.46 13.29 -9.78
N ASN A 177 10.59 14.62 -9.77
CA ASN A 177 11.78 15.31 -9.26
C ASN A 177 11.98 15.04 -7.76
N ASN A 178 10.91 15.05 -6.95
CA ASN A 178 10.99 14.71 -5.51
C ASN A 178 11.57 13.31 -5.27
N ASN A 179 11.28 12.39 -6.16
CA ASN A 179 11.79 11.03 -6.09
C ASN A 179 13.17 10.86 -6.79
N GLY A 180 13.72 11.93 -7.39
CA GLY A 180 14.96 11.86 -8.17
C GLY A 180 14.80 11.01 -9.43
N ARG A 181 13.65 11.11 -10.15
CA ARG A 181 13.27 10.29 -11.29
C ARG A 181 12.71 11.10 -12.44
N ASP A 182 12.69 10.49 -13.64
CA ASP A 182 12.07 11.08 -14.83
C ASP A 182 10.57 10.82 -14.91
N ALA A 183 10.06 9.85 -14.13
CA ALA A 183 8.66 9.47 -14.11
C ALA A 183 8.08 9.49 -12.69
N ALA A 184 6.87 10.04 -12.57
CA ALA A 184 6.15 10.09 -11.29
C ALA A 184 5.53 8.71 -10.98
N ARG A 185 6.13 7.99 -10.03
CA ARG A 185 5.63 6.72 -9.50
C ARG A 185 5.51 6.81 -7.99
N LEU A 186 4.46 6.20 -7.46
CA LEU A 186 4.17 6.17 -6.02
C LEU A 186 3.73 4.77 -5.61
N PRO A 187 3.91 4.41 -4.33
CA PRO A 187 3.29 3.22 -3.79
C PRO A 187 1.83 3.48 -3.39
N VAL A 188 0.97 2.49 -3.57
CA VAL A 188 -0.21 2.35 -2.73
C VAL A 188 0.27 2.17 -1.30
N PRO A 189 -0.26 2.92 -0.33
CA PRO A 189 0.07 2.71 1.06
C PRO A 189 -0.30 1.30 1.49
N ALA A 190 0.69 0.55 1.92
CA ALA A 190 0.54 -0.82 2.37
C ALA A 190 1.38 -1.06 3.62
N THR A 191 0.92 -1.96 4.48
CA THR A 191 1.66 -2.44 5.65
C THR A 191 1.62 -3.95 5.65
N TYR A 192 2.78 -4.57 5.77
CA TYR A 192 2.98 -6.02 5.82
C TYR A 192 3.61 -6.40 7.15
N ILE A 193 3.05 -7.40 7.81
CA ILE A 193 3.67 -8.06 8.95
C ILE A 193 4.25 -9.37 8.45
N ILE A 194 5.56 -9.55 8.57
CA ILE A 194 6.33 -10.67 8.03
C ILE A 194 6.93 -11.43 9.20
N ASN A 195 6.64 -12.72 9.31
CA ASN A 195 7.21 -13.58 10.34
C ASN A 195 8.68 -13.95 10.04
N ARG A 196 9.38 -14.60 10.98
CA ARG A 196 10.80 -14.97 10.84
C ARG A 196 11.08 -15.89 9.65
N GLU A 197 10.08 -16.66 9.22
CA GLU A 197 10.15 -17.57 8.06
C GLU A 197 9.99 -16.81 6.72
N GLY A 198 9.75 -15.50 6.77
CA GLY A 198 9.56 -14.66 5.59
C GLY A 198 8.15 -14.77 5.00
N ILE A 199 7.18 -15.26 5.77
CA ILE A 199 5.78 -15.34 5.35
C ILE A 199 5.02 -14.10 5.84
N ILE A 200 4.26 -13.50 4.96
CA ILE A 200 3.37 -12.40 5.29
C ILE A 200 2.20 -12.94 6.11
N VAL A 201 2.06 -12.51 7.35
CA VAL A 201 1.00 -12.99 8.26
C VAL A 201 -0.18 -12.03 8.35
N ALA A 202 0.01 -10.76 8.04
CA ALA A 202 -1.06 -9.77 7.97
C ALA A 202 -0.73 -8.68 6.95
N VAL A 203 -1.76 -8.13 6.32
CA VAL A 203 -1.67 -7.09 5.29
C VAL A 203 -2.72 -6.04 5.52
N GLN A 204 -2.33 -4.77 5.43
CA GLN A 204 -3.20 -3.63 5.16
C GLN A 204 -2.74 -3.02 3.85
N PHE A 205 -3.55 -3.09 2.82
CA PHE A 205 -3.34 -2.49 1.51
C PHE A 205 -4.60 -1.70 1.16
N ASP A 206 -4.46 -0.40 0.93
CA ASP A 206 -5.61 0.45 0.59
C ASP A 206 -5.17 1.60 -0.32
N PRO A 207 -5.77 1.73 -1.52
CA PRO A 207 -5.53 2.87 -2.41
C PRO A 207 -5.89 4.21 -1.78
N ASP A 208 -6.88 4.24 -0.88
CA ASP A 208 -7.14 5.42 -0.06
C ASP A 208 -6.01 5.61 0.96
N PHE A 209 -5.14 6.55 0.67
CA PHE A 209 -4.01 6.87 1.53
C PHE A 209 -4.38 7.42 2.92
N ASN A 210 -5.66 7.66 3.21
CA ASN A 210 -6.14 7.97 4.55
C ASN A 210 -6.31 6.71 5.41
N ASN A 211 -6.56 5.57 4.78
CA ASN A 211 -6.73 4.28 5.44
C ASN A 211 -5.38 3.60 5.62
N ARG A 212 -4.91 3.54 6.86
CA ARG A 212 -3.60 2.96 7.18
C ARG A 212 -3.68 2.05 8.39
N ALA A 213 -2.80 1.05 8.43
CA ALA A 213 -2.66 0.19 9.60
C ALA A 213 -2.31 1.03 10.83
N SER A 214 -3.12 1.03 11.86
CA SER A 214 -2.77 1.64 13.14
C SER A 214 -1.86 0.70 13.95
N VAL A 215 -1.09 1.24 14.91
CA VAL A 215 -0.31 0.41 15.84
C VAL A 215 -1.21 -0.59 16.56
N LYS A 216 -2.43 -0.18 16.95
CA LYS A 216 -3.45 -1.09 17.50
C LYS A 216 -3.80 -2.24 16.58
N TRP A 217 -3.94 -1.98 15.26
CA TRP A 217 -4.18 -3.02 14.26
C TRP A 217 -2.98 -3.98 14.18
N MET A 218 -1.74 -3.45 14.22
CA MET A 218 -0.54 -4.29 14.21
C MET A 218 -0.47 -5.19 15.44
N LEU A 219 -0.63 -4.63 16.63
CA LEU A 219 -0.60 -5.39 17.88
C LEU A 219 -1.67 -6.49 17.89
N LYS A 220 -2.89 -6.18 17.45
CA LYS A 220 -3.97 -7.17 17.34
C LYS A 220 -3.58 -8.34 16.43
N ASN A 221 -2.99 -8.07 15.25
CA ASN A 221 -2.58 -9.12 14.30
C ASN A 221 -1.33 -9.89 14.75
N LEU A 222 -0.61 -9.37 15.74
CA LEU A 222 0.52 -10.01 16.39
C LEU A 222 0.12 -10.79 17.65
N GLY A 223 -1.16 -10.77 18.03
CA GLY A 223 -1.64 -11.39 19.27
C GLY A 223 -1.15 -10.69 20.54
N LEU A 224 -0.73 -9.41 20.42
CA LEU A 224 -0.24 -8.59 21.52
C LEU A 224 -1.38 -7.71 22.06
N ALA A 225 -1.46 -7.58 23.38
CA ALA A 225 -2.34 -6.61 24.05
C ALA A 225 -1.73 -5.20 24.01
N LEU A 226 -2.61 -4.17 24.00
CA LEU A 226 -2.23 -2.77 24.24
C LEU A 226 -1.93 -2.55 25.70
#